data_bec5662236a1f0bfc92f2bbae9f49bdf
#
_entry.id   bec5662236a1f0bfc92f2bbae9f49bdf
#
_cell.length_a   1.000
_cell.length_b   1.000
_cell.length_c   1.000
_cell.angle_alpha   90.00
_cell.angle_beta   90.00
_cell.angle_gamma   90.00
#
_symmetry.space_group_name_H-M   'P 1'
#
loop_
_entity.id
_entity.type
_entity.pdbx_description
1 polymer ?
#
loop_
_entity_poly.entity_id
_entity_poly.type
_entity_poly.pdbx_seq_one_letter_code
_entity_poly.pdbx_strand_id
1 'polypeptide(L)'
;MRIRGIACSMPSRRVSNEELLELIHRASAPHLSSRQMGQVLGRVKSLFRLAGSKYRRHRSDGELARDFGIRAANEALEKAGLLPRDIDLLIYVGVGRGWVEPGMSNYFADCLGLTNATCFDLLDACLSWTRALHVAHQFLKNRVYKNIMVMNAEFNWAEYCNCLITDPGELEYRFAHFTIGEAATATVLSRGDGEEEPYFEFKTDASLHTLCKIPLPHIAQYSEAERCPSLDPLVFFAYSGDLFRAARRMIIGHYRGSDELNRRDYDVVFAHSASKSLAEGLAKEIGADGRAVSVFEEFGNTVSASIPTAMCWAIEHGRLKRGMRMLHVIGSAGFSVGFAHLVY
;
A
#
# COMPACT_ATOMS: atom_id res chain seq x y z
N MET A 1 9.78 -15.22 13.35
CA MET A 1 9.73 -13.74 13.37
C MET A 1 8.47 -13.31 14.10
N ARG A 2 8.58 -12.32 14.95
CA ARG A 2 7.46 -11.81 15.76
C ARG A 2 7.25 -10.32 15.50
N ILE A 3 6.00 -9.91 15.28
CA ILE A 3 5.62 -8.49 15.26
C ILE A 3 5.48 -8.05 16.72
N ARG A 4 6.44 -7.25 17.21
CA ARG A 4 6.48 -6.71 18.58
C ARG A 4 5.51 -5.55 18.75
N GLY A 5 5.52 -4.64 17.79
CA GLY A 5 4.67 -3.48 17.75
C GLY A 5 4.31 -3.10 16.32
N ILE A 6 3.10 -2.62 16.14
CA ILE A 6 2.63 -2.07 14.87
C ILE A 6 1.74 -0.87 15.14
N ALA A 7 1.93 0.20 14.38
CA ALA A 7 1.13 1.41 14.50
C ALA A 7 0.90 2.07 13.14
N CYS A 8 -0.17 2.86 13.08
CA CYS A 8 -0.59 3.61 11.92
C CYS A 8 -0.94 5.04 12.33
N SER A 9 -0.50 6.01 11.56
CA SER A 9 -0.85 7.42 11.73
C SER A 9 -1.39 7.99 10.42
N MET A 10 -2.58 8.56 10.46
CA MET A 10 -3.28 9.07 9.27
C MET A 10 -3.72 10.52 9.47
N PRO A 11 -3.90 11.28 8.38
CA PRO A 11 -4.54 12.58 8.42
C PRO A 11 -5.95 12.51 8.98
N SER A 12 -6.35 13.55 9.70
CA SER A 12 -7.72 13.67 10.24
C SER A 12 -8.75 14.02 9.17
N ARG A 13 -8.33 14.73 8.10
CA ARG A 13 -9.21 15.16 7.02
C ARG A 13 -9.75 13.96 6.25
N ARG A 14 -11.06 13.81 6.30
CA ARG A 14 -11.80 12.74 5.61
C ARG A 14 -12.45 13.35 4.37
N VAL A 15 -12.01 12.89 3.20
CA VAL A 15 -12.49 13.35 1.89
C VAL A 15 -13.51 12.36 1.35
N SER A 16 -14.73 12.84 1.04
CA SER A 16 -15.80 12.00 0.50
C SER A 16 -15.73 11.86 -1.02
N ASN A 17 -16.51 10.93 -1.57
CA ASN A 17 -16.68 10.81 -3.01
C ASN A 17 -17.34 12.08 -3.60
N GLU A 18 -18.27 12.70 -2.89
CA GLU A 18 -18.97 13.92 -3.29
C GLU A 18 -18.00 15.10 -3.39
N GLU A 19 -17.15 15.28 -2.38
CA GLU A 19 -16.09 16.30 -2.40
C GLU A 19 -15.14 16.11 -3.58
N LEU A 20 -14.73 14.87 -3.87
CA LEU A 20 -13.88 14.62 -5.04
C LEU A 20 -14.58 14.89 -6.37
N LEU A 21 -15.86 14.59 -6.49
CA LEU A 21 -16.62 14.93 -7.70
C LEU A 21 -16.69 16.45 -7.92
N GLU A 22 -16.80 17.23 -6.85
CA GLU A 22 -16.73 18.70 -6.92
C GLU A 22 -15.33 19.18 -7.33
N LEU A 23 -14.27 18.58 -6.79
CA LEU A 23 -12.88 18.89 -7.18
C LEU A 23 -12.62 18.57 -8.66
N ILE A 24 -13.07 17.39 -9.13
CA ILE A 24 -12.98 16.99 -10.54
C ILE A 24 -13.75 17.98 -11.43
N HIS A 25 -14.98 18.31 -11.05
CA HIS A 25 -15.78 19.28 -11.79
C HIS A 25 -15.07 20.63 -11.92
N ARG A 26 -14.58 21.15 -10.79
CA ARG A 26 -13.90 22.47 -10.75
C ARG A 26 -12.62 22.47 -11.59
N ALA A 27 -11.80 21.44 -11.46
CA ALA A 27 -10.53 21.35 -12.19
C ALA A 27 -10.72 21.16 -13.70
N SER A 28 -11.77 20.41 -14.10
CA SER A 28 -11.96 20.00 -15.49
C SER A 28 -12.92 20.88 -16.27
N ALA A 29 -13.68 21.77 -15.62
CA ALA A 29 -14.69 22.63 -16.26
C ALA A 29 -14.15 23.50 -17.41
N PRO A 30 -12.91 24.04 -17.34
CA PRO A 30 -12.35 24.82 -18.46
C PRO A 30 -12.04 23.97 -19.72
N HIS A 31 -11.99 22.64 -19.60
CA HIS A 31 -11.50 21.73 -20.65
C HIS A 31 -12.61 20.85 -21.24
N LEU A 32 -13.74 20.69 -20.56
CA LEU A 32 -14.81 19.78 -20.96
C LEU A 32 -16.11 20.53 -21.28
N SER A 33 -16.79 20.12 -22.34
CA SER A 33 -18.19 20.53 -22.56
C SER A 33 -19.10 19.98 -21.46
N SER A 34 -20.28 20.60 -21.26
CA SER A 34 -21.27 20.12 -20.26
C SER A 34 -21.65 18.65 -20.44
N ARG A 35 -21.74 18.17 -21.69
CA ARG A 35 -22.00 16.76 -22.01
C ARG A 35 -20.87 15.85 -21.55
N GLN A 36 -19.62 16.19 -21.87
CA GLN A 36 -18.44 15.41 -21.47
C GLN A 36 -18.29 15.41 -19.95
N MET A 37 -18.50 16.55 -19.29
CA MET A 37 -18.49 16.65 -17.83
C MET A 37 -19.49 15.69 -17.20
N GLY A 38 -20.74 15.68 -17.71
CA GLY A 38 -21.77 14.73 -17.25
C GLY A 38 -21.35 13.27 -17.42
N GLN A 39 -20.70 12.93 -18.52
CA GLN A 39 -20.17 11.59 -18.78
C GLN A 39 -19.05 11.24 -17.78
N VAL A 40 -18.08 12.13 -17.56
CA VAL A 40 -16.95 11.95 -16.62
C VAL A 40 -17.48 11.70 -15.21
N LEU A 41 -18.30 12.62 -14.68
CA LEU A 41 -18.82 12.52 -13.31
C LEU A 41 -19.71 11.28 -13.12
N GLY A 42 -20.53 10.95 -14.11
CA GLY A 42 -21.38 9.75 -14.09
C GLY A 42 -20.54 8.46 -14.06
N ARG A 43 -19.47 8.40 -14.87
CA ARG A 43 -18.53 7.26 -14.90
C ARG A 43 -17.75 7.14 -13.58
N VAL A 44 -17.22 8.24 -13.03
CA VAL A 44 -16.52 8.25 -11.74
C VAL A 44 -17.41 7.75 -10.61
N LYS A 45 -18.69 8.24 -10.53
CA LYS A 45 -19.68 7.74 -9.55
C LYS A 45 -19.89 6.22 -9.65
N SER A 46 -19.97 5.71 -10.88
CA SER A 46 -20.14 4.28 -11.12
C SER A 46 -18.90 3.47 -10.71
N LEU A 47 -17.70 3.99 -10.99
CA LEU A 47 -16.43 3.36 -10.60
C LEU A 47 -16.22 3.38 -9.08
N PHE A 48 -16.61 4.45 -8.37
CA PHE A 48 -16.59 4.47 -6.89
C PHE A 48 -17.49 3.37 -6.30
N ARG A 49 -18.69 3.20 -6.84
CA ARG A 49 -19.60 2.12 -6.38
C ARG A 49 -19.01 0.74 -6.66
N LEU A 50 -18.46 0.54 -7.85
CA LEU A 50 -17.83 -0.73 -8.23
C LEU A 50 -16.63 -1.06 -7.35
N ALA A 51 -15.78 -0.09 -7.05
CA ALA A 51 -14.61 -0.27 -6.19
C ALA A 51 -14.99 -0.42 -4.70
N GLY A 52 -16.18 0.03 -4.29
CA GLY A 52 -16.60 0.09 -2.89
C GLY A 52 -15.90 1.21 -2.10
N SER A 53 -15.50 2.30 -2.80
CA SER A 53 -14.89 3.48 -2.18
C SER A 53 -15.96 4.43 -1.66
N LYS A 54 -15.77 4.95 -0.43
CA LYS A 54 -16.63 6.03 0.12
C LYS A 54 -15.78 7.22 0.54
N TYR A 55 -14.70 6.97 1.27
CA TYR A 55 -13.82 7.99 1.83
C TYR A 55 -12.36 7.67 1.59
N ARG A 56 -11.51 8.69 1.78
CA ARG A 56 -10.05 8.59 1.90
C ARG A 56 -9.55 9.65 2.87
N ARG A 57 -8.32 9.49 3.33
CA ARG A 57 -7.67 10.46 4.20
C ARG A 57 -6.66 11.24 3.39
N HIS A 58 -6.72 12.55 3.45
CA HIS A 58 -5.74 13.46 2.85
C HIS A 58 -5.22 14.44 3.88
N ARG A 59 -3.96 14.82 3.77
CA ARG A 59 -3.36 15.87 4.59
C ARG A 59 -4.15 17.18 4.44
N SER A 60 -4.27 17.89 5.55
CA SER A 60 -4.70 19.29 5.58
C SER A 60 -3.47 20.19 5.35
N ASP A 61 -3.73 21.45 5.03
CA ASP A 61 -2.67 22.45 4.89
C ASP A 61 -1.85 22.54 6.19
N GLY A 62 -0.52 22.54 6.04
CA GLY A 62 0.43 22.59 7.15
C GLY A 62 0.77 21.23 7.79
N GLU A 63 0.05 20.16 7.49
CA GLU A 63 0.42 18.80 7.92
C GLU A 63 1.58 18.26 7.06
N LEU A 64 2.58 17.67 7.72
CA LEU A 64 3.77 17.13 7.06
C LEU A 64 3.80 15.60 7.15
N ALA A 65 4.10 14.93 6.05
CA ALA A 65 4.22 13.46 5.98
C ALA A 65 5.17 12.89 7.03
N ARG A 66 6.27 13.59 7.32
CA ARG A 66 7.26 13.20 8.33
C ARG A 66 6.66 13.04 9.72
N ASP A 67 5.75 13.96 10.12
CA ASP A 67 5.21 13.97 11.47
C ASP A 67 4.29 12.75 11.71
N PHE A 68 3.59 12.31 10.67
CA PHE A 68 2.83 11.06 10.72
C PHE A 68 3.75 9.84 10.80
N GLY A 69 4.86 9.82 10.03
CA GLY A 69 5.87 8.77 10.11
C GLY A 69 6.50 8.65 11.50
N ILE A 70 6.89 9.80 12.09
CA ILE A 70 7.47 9.85 13.44
C ILE A 70 6.45 9.37 14.49
N ARG A 71 5.18 9.80 14.42
CA ARG A 71 4.14 9.32 15.34
C ARG A 71 3.95 7.81 15.25
N ALA A 72 3.81 7.27 14.04
CA ALA A 72 3.65 5.83 13.84
C ALA A 72 4.85 5.04 14.38
N ALA A 73 6.09 5.52 14.16
CA ALA A 73 7.29 4.85 14.63
C ALA A 73 7.40 4.87 16.16
N ASN A 74 7.14 6.01 16.81
CA ASN A 74 7.18 6.12 18.27
C ASN A 74 6.12 5.23 18.93
N GLU A 75 4.90 5.21 18.42
CA GLU A 75 3.84 4.34 18.91
C GLU A 75 4.16 2.85 18.72
N ALA A 76 4.79 2.48 17.58
CA ALA A 76 5.23 1.12 17.34
C ALA A 76 6.36 0.69 18.30
N LEU A 77 7.28 1.58 18.63
CA LEU A 77 8.32 1.36 19.65
C LEU A 77 7.73 1.18 21.05
N GLU A 78 6.79 2.05 21.43
CA GLU A 78 6.07 1.94 22.70
C GLU A 78 5.36 0.60 22.84
N LYS A 79 4.58 0.20 21.82
CA LYS A 79 3.90 -1.11 21.77
C LYS A 79 4.88 -2.29 21.80
N ALA A 80 6.08 -2.12 21.26
CA ALA A 80 7.13 -3.13 21.29
C ALA A 80 7.85 -3.21 22.66
N GLY A 81 7.74 -2.18 23.49
CA GLY A 81 8.52 -2.02 24.73
C GLY A 81 10.01 -1.82 24.45
N LEU A 82 10.35 -1.08 23.38
CA LEU A 82 11.71 -0.80 22.93
C LEU A 82 11.97 0.70 22.88
N LEU A 83 13.24 1.07 23.07
CA LEU A 83 13.74 2.42 22.87
C LEU A 83 14.32 2.59 21.46
N PRO A 84 14.44 3.81 20.93
CA PRO A 84 15.06 4.06 19.62
C PRO A 84 16.43 3.38 19.42
N ARG A 85 17.28 3.41 20.45
CA ARG A 85 18.62 2.79 20.43
C ARG A 85 18.61 1.26 20.32
N ASP A 86 17.46 0.61 20.55
CA ASP A 86 17.33 -0.85 20.51
C ASP A 86 17.04 -1.36 19.09
N ILE A 87 16.81 -0.46 18.13
CA ILE A 87 16.62 -0.78 16.72
C ILE A 87 17.98 -0.90 16.03
N ASP A 88 18.23 -2.04 15.41
CA ASP A 88 19.50 -2.34 14.72
C ASP A 88 19.40 -2.08 13.20
N LEU A 89 18.19 -2.11 12.64
CA LEU A 89 17.94 -1.89 11.21
C LEU A 89 16.63 -1.13 11.01
N LEU A 90 16.67 -0.08 10.20
CA LEU A 90 15.49 0.58 9.65
C LEU A 90 15.37 0.30 8.16
N ILE A 91 14.25 -0.29 7.73
CA ILE A 91 13.88 -0.45 6.33
C ILE A 91 12.73 0.51 6.03
N TYR A 92 12.98 1.54 5.22
CA TYR A 92 11.91 2.40 4.70
C TYR A 92 11.35 1.79 3.42
N VAL A 93 10.01 1.75 3.29
CA VAL A 93 9.38 1.08 2.16
C VAL A 93 8.35 1.97 1.48
N GLY A 94 8.05 1.66 0.21
CA GLY A 94 6.96 2.27 -0.53
C GLY A 94 7.37 3.41 -1.45
N VAL A 95 6.37 4.02 -2.03
CA VAL A 95 6.47 5.02 -3.10
C VAL A 95 6.60 6.43 -2.53
N GLY A 96 5.95 6.70 -1.40
CA GLY A 96 5.96 8.01 -0.73
C GLY A 96 7.36 8.41 -0.28
N ARG A 97 7.92 9.46 -0.89
CA ARG A 97 9.27 9.96 -0.59
C ARG A 97 9.45 11.41 -1.00
N GLY A 98 10.31 12.12 -0.31
CA GLY A 98 10.62 13.52 -0.62
C GLY A 98 11.72 13.69 -1.66
N TRP A 99 12.55 12.65 -1.86
CA TRP A 99 13.70 12.64 -2.78
C TRP A 99 14.12 11.21 -3.12
N VAL A 100 14.99 11.07 -4.12
CA VAL A 100 15.49 9.76 -4.55
C VAL A 100 16.72 9.32 -3.75
N GLU A 101 17.64 10.26 -3.41
CA GLU A 101 18.91 9.99 -2.73
C GLU A 101 19.23 11.13 -1.72
N PRO A 102 19.68 10.78 -0.50
CA PRO A 102 19.84 9.43 0.08
C PRO A 102 18.49 8.75 0.36
N GLY A 103 18.52 7.50 0.84
CA GLY A 103 17.29 6.79 1.25
C GLY A 103 16.51 7.53 2.33
N MET A 104 15.20 7.48 2.28
CA MET A 104 14.30 8.06 3.30
C MET A 104 14.51 7.43 4.68
N SER A 105 15.00 6.19 4.73
CA SER A 105 15.39 5.51 5.95
C SER A 105 16.42 6.29 6.76
N ASN A 106 17.42 6.89 6.11
CA ASN A 106 18.43 7.71 6.81
C ASN A 106 17.79 8.94 7.46
N TYR A 107 16.88 9.60 6.78
CA TYR A 107 16.16 10.76 7.31
C TYR A 107 15.32 10.40 8.54
N PHE A 108 14.54 9.32 8.47
CA PHE A 108 13.72 8.90 9.60
C PHE A 108 14.54 8.32 10.75
N ALA A 109 15.68 7.68 10.47
CA ALA A 109 16.59 7.24 11.53
C ALA A 109 17.12 8.42 12.35
N ASP A 110 17.51 9.51 11.70
CA ASP A 110 17.93 10.74 12.36
C ASP A 110 16.79 11.38 13.17
N CYS A 111 15.61 11.57 12.55
CA CYS A 111 14.43 12.12 13.22
C CYS A 111 13.99 11.34 14.47
N LEU A 112 14.19 10.02 14.47
CA LEU A 112 13.79 9.11 15.54
C LEU A 112 14.91 8.83 16.56
N GLY A 113 16.13 9.30 16.31
CA GLY A 113 17.29 9.04 17.16
C GLY A 113 17.69 7.55 17.19
N LEU A 114 17.61 6.84 16.04
CA LEU A 114 18.00 5.43 15.93
C LEU A 114 19.52 5.29 15.83
N THR A 115 20.23 5.58 16.90
CA THR A 115 21.68 5.75 16.90
C THR A 115 22.48 4.48 16.58
N ASN A 116 21.87 3.30 16.70
CA ASN A 116 22.50 2.00 16.44
C ASN A 116 22.04 1.36 15.12
N ALA A 117 21.07 1.96 14.43
CA ALA A 117 20.48 1.34 13.25
C ALA A 117 21.32 1.56 12.00
N THR A 118 21.51 0.51 11.22
CA THR A 118 21.79 0.63 9.78
C THR A 118 20.49 0.90 9.03
N CYS A 119 20.57 1.47 7.81
CA CYS A 119 19.41 1.96 7.11
C CYS A 119 19.48 1.64 5.61
N PHE A 120 18.37 1.25 5.01
CA PHE A 120 18.19 1.23 3.55
C PHE A 120 16.71 1.31 3.18
N ASP A 121 16.44 1.69 1.92
CA ASP A 121 15.11 1.72 1.35
C ASP A 121 14.84 0.48 0.49
N LEU A 122 13.58 0.01 0.50
CA LEU A 122 13.10 -1.05 -0.37
C LEU A 122 11.87 -0.58 -1.14
N LEU A 123 11.93 -0.64 -2.48
CA LEU A 123 10.86 -0.23 -3.36
C LEU A 123 10.32 -1.42 -4.16
N ASP A 124 9.07 -1.81 -3.89
CA ASP A 124 8.30 -2.83 -4.63
C ASP A 124 6.81 -2.41 -4.69
N ALA A 125 6.58 -1.10 -4.88
CA ALA A 125 5.27 -0.46 -4.90
C ALA A 125 4.36 -0.95 -3.74
N CYS A 126 3.15 -1.43 -4.02
CA CYS A 126 2.21 -1.89 -2.98
C CYS A 126 2.69 -3.13 -2.22
N LEU A 127 3.62 -3.91 -2.78
CA LEU A 127 4.19 -5.10 -2.17
C LEU A 127 5.35 -4.80 -1.21
N SER A 128 5.86 -3.57 -1.21
CA SER A 128 7.08 -3.16 -0.49
C SER A 128 7.09 -3.58 0.98
N TRP A 129 6.00 -3.35 1.72
CA TRP A 129 5.94 -3.70 3.14
C TRP A 129 6.05 -5.22 3.37
N THR A 130 5.28 -6.03 2.63
CA THR A 130 5.34 -7.49 2.77
C THR A 130 6.69 -8.06 2.30
N ARG A 131 7.28 -7.46 1.26
CA ARG A 131 8.63 -7.81 0.81
C ARG A 131 9.67 -7.51 1.89
N ALA A 132 9.54 -6.38 2.57
CA ALA A 132 10.41 -6.02 3.69
C ALA A 132 10.26 -6.96 4.89
N LEU A 133 9.05 -7.47 5.16
CA LEU A 133 8.87 -8.52 6.18
C LEU A 133 9.64 -9.79 5.83
N HIS A 134 9.66 -10.18 4.55
CA HIS A 134 10.45 -11.34 4.09
C HIS A 134 11.95 -11.09 4.27
N VAL A 135 12.45 -9.93 3.85
CA VAL A 135 13.87 -9.55 4.02
C VAL A 135 14.24 -9.51 5.50
N ALA A 136 13.42 -8.85 6.32
CA ALA A 136 13.61 -8.78 7.77
C ALA A 136 13.61 -10.16 8.42
N HIS A 137 12.70 -11.05 7.98
CA HIS A 137 12.67 -12.44 8.47
C HIS A 137 14.00 -13.16 8.22
N GLN A 138 14.58 -13.02 7.01
CA GLN A 138 15.87 -13.64 6.71
C GLN A 138 17.00 -13.10 7.59
N PHE A 139 17.03 -11.79 7.85
CA PHE A 139 18.02 -11.21 8.76
C PHE A 139 17.86 -11.68 10.21
N LEU A 140 16.62 -11.71 10.71
CA LEU A 140 16.32 -12.19 12.07
C LEU A 140 16.61 -13.68 12.24
N LYS A 141 16.27 -14.50 11.24
CA LYS A 141 16.55 -15.96 11.22
C LYS A 141 18.04 -16.23 11.30
N ASN A 142 18.83 -15.51 10.52
CA ASN A 142 20.29 -15.62 10.47
C ASN A 142 21.02 -14.83 11.57
N ARG A 143 20.27 -14.20 12.51
CA ARG A 143 20.80 -13.42 13.65
C ARG A 143 21.70 -12.23 13.24
N VAL A 144 21.48 -11.68 12.05
CA VAL A 144 22.20 -10.49 11.59
C VAL A 144 21.79 -9.26 12.40
N TYR A 145 20.49 -9.13 12.65
CA TYR A 145 19.90 -8.09 13.49
C TYR A 145 18.99 -8.71 14.56
N LYS A 146 18.74 -7.96 15.66
CA LYS A 146 17.84 -8.38 16.75
C LYS A 146 16.46 -7.73 16.62
N ASN A 147 16.43 -6.43 16.35
CA ASN A 147 15.22 -5.63 16.22
C ASN A 147 15.25 -4.82 14.94
N ILE A 148 14.25 -4.99 14.10
CA ILE A 148 14.14 -4.34 12.80
C ILE A 148 12.85 -3.51 12.80
N MET A 149 12.95 -2.26 12.37
CA MET A 149 11.78 -1.44 12.06
C MET A 149 11.56 -1.40 10.56
N VAL A 150 10.33 -1.70 10.13
CA VAL A 150 9.85 -1.46 8.76
C VAL A 150 8.85 -0.33 8.82
N MET A 151 9.07 0.75 8.06
CA MET A 151 8.17 1.89 8.07
C MET A 151 7.93 2.46 6.67
N ASN A 152 6.81 3.15 6.51
CA ASN A 152 6.47 3.94 5.34
C ASN A 152 5.74 5.23 5.71
N ALA A 153 5.71 6.15 4.75
CA ALA A 153 4.90 7.36 4.80
C ALA A 153 4.32 7.60 3.40
N GLU A 154 3.18 6.95 3.11
CA GLU A 154 2.52 7.00 1.80
C GLU A 154 1.61 8.21 1.73
N PHE A 155 2.19 9.35 1.36
CA PHE A 155 1.52 10.64 1.20
C PHE A 155 1.65 11.09 -0.26
N ASN A 156 0.96 10.37 -1.13
CA ASN A 156 1.19 10.38 -2.57
C ASN A 156 0.15 11.20 -3.35
N TRP A 157 -0.95 11.63 -2.69
CA TRP A 157 -2.05 12.22 -3.45
C TRP A 157 -1.69 13.59 -4.01
N ALA A 158 -1.16 14.49 -3.20
CA ALA A 158 -0.80 15.83 -3.65
C ALA A 158 0.43 15.84 -4.58
N GLU A 159 1.32 14.86 -4.44
CA GLU A 159 2.56 14.77 -5.18
C GLU A 159 2.38 14.15 -6.57
N TYR A 160 1.52 13.14 -6.70
CA TYR A 160 1.43 12.31 -7.90
C TYR A 160 0.03 12.24 -8.50
N CYS A 161 -0.99 12.79 -7.84
CA CYS A 161 -2.37 12.75 -8.28
C CYS A 161 -2.95 14.15 -8.47
N ASN A 162 -3.95 14.26 -9.34
CA ASN A 162 -4.73 15.47 -9.51
C ASN A 162 -6.16 15.14 -9.91
N CYS A 163 -7.05 16.14 -9.87
CA CYS A 163 -8.46 16.01 -10.25
C CYS A 163 -8.75 16.49 -11.67
N LEU A 164 -7.74 16.84 -12.46
CA LEU A 164 -7.91 17.32 -13.82
C LEU A 164 -8.18 16.18 -14.79
N ILE A 165 -9.27 16.28 -15.55
CA ILE A 165 -9.62 15.44 -16.69
C ILE A 165 -9.84 16.37 -17.87
N THR A 166 -9.09 16.18 -18.94
CA THR A 166 -9.21 16.96 -20.17
C THR A 166 -9.91 16.23 -21.29
N ASP A 167 -9.98 14.89 -21.20
CA ASP A 167 -10.74 14.02 -22.08
C ASP A 167 -11.39 12.87 -21.27
N PRO A 168 -12.66 12.52 -21.56
CA PRO A 168 -13.34 11.42 -20.84
C PRO A 168 -12.61 10.06 -20.90
N GLY A 169 -11.80 9.80 -21.91
CA GLY A 169 -11.00 8.58 -22.07
C GLY A 169 -9.89 8.47 -21.03
N GLU A 170 -9.42 9.58 -20.47
CA GLU A 170 -8.38 9.57 -19.43
C GLU A 170 -8.80 8.81 -18.15
N LEU A 171 -10.08 8.64 -17.91
CA LEU A 171 -10.58 7.85 -16.79
C LEU A 171 -10.12 6.39 -16.83
N GLU A 172 -9.71 5.89 -17.97
CA GLU A 172 -9.17 4.55 -18.11
C GLU A 172 -7.89 4.34 -17.28
N TYR A 173 -7.09 5.39 -17.14
CA TYR A 173 -5.79 5.34 -16.43
C TYR A 173 -5.66 6.35 -15.28
N ARG A 174 -6.57 7.34 -15.15
CA ARG A 174 -6.55 8.34 -14.06
C ARG A 174 -7.52 8.03 -12.92
N PHE A 175 -8.46 7.10 -13.07
CA PHE A 175 -9.43 6.82 -12.01
C PHE A 175 -8.78 6.48 -10.67
N ALA A 176 -7.63 5.82 -10.67
CA ALA A 176 -6.91 5.46 -9.47
C ALA A 176 -6.53 6.68 -8.60
N HIS A 177 -6.30 7.88 -9.20
CA HIS A 177 -6.06 9.13 -8.46
C HIS A 177 -7.12 9.40 -7.40
N PHE A 178 -8.38 9.13 -7.73
CA PHE A 178 -9.52 9.48 -6.90
C PHE A 178 -9.75 8.49 -5.74
N THR A 179 -8.99 7.42 -5.68
CA THR A 179 -9.08 6.41 -4.62
C THR A 179 -7.85 6.38 -3.71
N ILE A 180 -6.78 7.10 -4.04
CA ILE A 180 -5.58 7.19 -3.20
C ILE A 180 -5.91 7.83 -1.87
N GLY A 181 -5.49 7.18 -0.79
CA GLY A 181 -5.50 7.69 0.57
C GLY A 181 -4.08 7.78 1.13
N GLU A 182 -3.93 8.49 2.23
CA GLU A 182 -2.63 8.78 2.85
C GLU A 182 -2.53 8.17 4.24
N ALA A 183 -1.41 7.51 4.51
CA ALA A 183 -1.10 6.91 5.82
C ALA A 183 0.42 6.75 6.00
N ALA A 184 0.86 6.80 7.25
CA ALA A 184 2.17 6.30 7.65
C ALA A 184 2.00 5.09 8.57
N THR A 185 2.88 4.11 8.45
CA THR A 185 2.90 2.96 9.34
C THR A 185 4.31 2.61 9.78
N ALA A 186 4.43 2.01 10.95
CA ALA A 186 5.66 1.42 11.42
C ALA A 186 5.40 0.06 12.08
N THR A 187 6.30 -0.88 11.83
CA THR A 187 6.24 -2.25 12.37
C THR A 187 7.59 -2.61 12.96
N VAL A 188 7.61 -2.95 14.23
CA VAL A 188 8.81 -3.43 14.93
C VAL A 188 8.78 -4.95 14.96
N LEU A 189 9.85 -5.54 14.45
CA LEU A 189 10.04 -6.98 14.28
C LEU A 189 11.21 -7.44 15.15
N SER A 190 11.06 -8.59 15.77
CA SER A 190 12.14 -9.29 16.45
C SER A 190 12.09 -10.79 16.14
N ARG A 191 13.13 -11.51 16.53
CA ARG A 191 13.10 -12.96 16.45
C ARG A 191 11.99 -13.53 17.33
N GLY A 192 11.22 -14.46 16.80
CA GLY A 192 10.25 -15.25 17.58
C GLY A 192 10.90 -16.50 18.16
N ASP A 193 10.52 -16.85 19.37
CA ASP A 193 10.97 -18.05 20.05
C ASP A 193 9.81 -19.08 20.08
N GLY A 194 9.89 -20.11 19.22
CA GLY A 194 8.92 -21.20 19.18
C GLY A 194 7.60 -20.92 18.45
N GLU A 195 7.49 -19.82 17.73
CA GLU A 195 6.34 -19.52 16.87
C GLU A 195 6.44 -20.27 15.53
N GLU A 196 5.27 -20.50 14.89
CA GLU A 196 5.24 -21.00 13.52
C GLU A 196 6.07 -20.12 12.59
N GLU A 197 6.93 -20.73 11.76
CA GLU A 197 7.82 -20.00 10.88
C GLU A 197 7.00 -19.26 9.80
N PRO A 198 7.23 -17.96 9.59
CA PRO A 198 6.61 -17.22 8.51
C PRO A 198 6.89 -17.85 7.15
N TYR A 199 5.87 -17.85 6.30
CA TYR A 199 6.01 -18.34 4.93
C TYR A 199 5.71 -17.21 3.95
N PHE A 200 6.54 -17.08 2.91
CA PHE A 200 6.42 -16.05 1.88
C PHE A 200 6.53 -16.67 0.50
N GLU A 201 5.67 -16.23 -0.40
CA GLU A 201 5.67 -16.67 -1.79
C GLU A 201 5.40 -15.48 -2.72
N PHE A 202 6.18 -15.37 -3.81
CA PHE A 202 6.09 -14.24 -4.74
C PHE A 202 6.20 -14.72 -6.17
N LYS A 203 5.48 -14.03 -7.08
CA LYS A 203 5.58 -14.26 -8.51
C LYS A 203 5.47 -12.93 -9.27
N THR A 204 6.28 -12.77 -10.32
CA THR A 204 6.28 -11.57 -11.16
C THR A 204 6.02 -11.93 -12.62
N ASP A 205 5.16 -11.15 -13.28
CA ASP A 205 5.02 -11.08 -14.72
C ASP A 205 5.50 -9.69 -15.18
N ALA A 206 6.79 -9.60 -15.50
CA ALA A 206 7.43 -8.33 -15.85
C ALA A 206 6.90 -7.73 -17.18
N SER A 207 6.23 -8.51 -18.03
CA SER A 207 5.62 -8.00 -19.27
C SER A 207 4.51 -6.98 -19.01
N LEU A 208 3.97 -6.96 -17.79
CA LEU A 208 2.88 -6.08 -17.36
C LEU A 208 3.36 -4.77 -16.68
N HIS A 209 4.67 -4.49 -16.70
CA HIS A 209 5.24 -3.30 -16.04
C HIS A 209 4.70 -1.96 -16.58
N THR A 210 4.11 -1.97 -17.78
CA THR A 210 3.55 -0.78 -18.41
C THR A 210 2.18 -0.37 -17.87
N LEU A 211 1.52 -1.24 -17.09
CA LEU A 211 0.14 -1.00 -16.65
C LEU A 211 -0.01 0.04 -15.54
N CYS A 212 1.07 0.34 -14.83
CA CYS A 212 1.02 1.27 -13.70
C CYS A 212 2.40 1.88 -13.45
N LYS A 213 2.50 3.22 -13.45
CA LYS A 213 3.76 3.93 -13.25
C LYS A 213 3.55 5.29 -12.59
N ILE A 214 4.62 5.79 -11.98
CA ILE A 214 4.87 7.21 -11.70
C ILE A 214 6.15 7.56 -12.46
N PRO A 215 6.06 8.21 -13.63
CA PRO A 215 7.22 8.50 -14.46
C PRO A 215 8.14 9.53 -13.77
N LEU A 216 9.43 9.30 -13.80
CA LEU A 216 10.42 10.34 -13.49
C LEU A 216 10.71 11.22 -14.74
N PRO A 217 11.28 12.43 -14.56
CA PRO A 217 11.80 13.19 -15.67
C PRO A 217 12.73 12.33 -16.55
N HIS A 218 12.67 12.50 -17.86
CA HIS A 218 13.47 11.72 -18.83
C HIS A 218 13.15 10.22 -18.92
N ILE A 219 11.95 9.81 -18.55
CA ILE A 219 11.48 8.42 -18.69
C ILE A 219 11.74 7.84 -20.10
N ALA A 220 11.71 8.67 -21.14
CA ALA A 220 11.95 8.25 -22.52
C ALA A 220 13.34 7.61 -22.75
N GLN A 221 14.31 7.81 -21.85
CA GLN A 221 15.60 7.12 -21.91
C GLN A 221 15.53 5.66 -21.47
N TYR A 222 14.45 5.27 -20.78
CA TYR A 222 14.28 3.93 -20.20
C TYR A 222 13.04 3.19 -20.68
N SER A 223 12.12 3.86 -21.38
CA SER A 223 10.86 3.27 -21.79
C SER A 223 10.48 3.74 -23.19
N GLU A 224 10.26 2.79 -24.09
CA GLU A 224 9.61 3.06 -25.36
C GLU A 224 8.15 3.45 -25.10
N ALA A 225 7.69 4.50 -25.79
CA ALA A 225 6.50 5.27 -25.45
C ALA A 225 5.15 4.53 -25.66
N GLU A 226 5.12 3.27 -26.05
CA GLU A 226 3.93 2.63 -26.63
C GLU A 226 2.74 2.45 -25.66
N ARG A 227 2.91 2.59 -24.37
CA ARG A 227 1.84 2.51 -23.37
C ARG A 227 1.97 3.47 -22.20
N CYS A 228 2.58 4.61 -22.42
CA CYS A 228 2.56 5.68 -21.43
C CYS A 228 1.55 6.73 -21.93
N PRO A 229 0.35 6.84 -21.35
CA PRO A 229 -0.70 7.74 -21.83
C PRO A 229 -0.31 9.21 -21.67
N SER A 230 0.61 9.48 -20.75
CA SER A 230 1.24 10.78 -20.55
C SER A 230 2.69 10.55 -20.12
N LEU A 231 3.61 11.28 -20.71
CA LEU A 231 4.99 11.36 -20.26
C LEU A 231 5.17 12.46 -19.18
N ASP A 232 4.07 12.99 -18.65
CA ASP A 232 4.12 14.00 -17.59
C ASP A 232 4.86 13.44 -16.37
N PRO A 233 6.00 14.04 -16.01
CA PRO A 233 6.76 13.57 -14.89
C PRO A 233 5.95 13.64 -13.61
N LEU A 234 6.12 12.63 -12.76
CA LEU A 234 5.49 12.53 -11.45
C LEU A 234 3.95 12.43 -11.46
N VAL A 235 3.33 12.26 -12.63
CA VAL A 235 1.88 12.00 -12.68
C VAL A 235 1.64 10.49 -12.68
N PHE A 236 1.00 10.00 -11.62
CA PHE A 236 0.62 8.61 -11.47
C PHE A 236 -0.38 8.20 -12.55
N PHE A 237 -0.21 7.04 -13.15
CA PHE A 237 -1.25 6.42 -13.97
C PHE A 237 -1.37 4.93 -13.69
N ALA A 238 -2.58 4.40 -13.84
CA ALA A 238 -2.86 2.99 -13.67
C ALA A 238 -4.04 2.55 -14.55
N TYR A 239 -3.81 1.63 -15.47
CA TYR A 239 -4.86 0.95 -16.21
C TYR A 239 -5.58 -0.03 -15.29
N SER A 240 -6.44 0.51 -14.42
CA SER A 240 -7.03 -0.23 -13.29
C SER A 240 -7.80 -1.48 -13.72
N GLY A 241 -8.49 -1.44 -14.87
CA GLY A 241 -9.20 -2.59 -15.40
C GLY A 241 -8.27 -3.76 -15.77
N ASP A 242 -7.16 -3.47 -16.47
CA ASP A 242 -6.15 -4.46 -16.85
C ASP A 242 -5.40 -4.99 -15.63
N LEU A 243 -5.03 -4.10 -14.71
CA LEU A 243 -4.39 -4.47 -13.45
C LEU A 243 -5.25 -5.42 -12.62
N PHE A 244 -6.54 -5.16 -12.48
CA PHE A 244 -7.44 -6.01 -11.70
C PHE A 244 -7.64 -7.37 -12.37
N ARG A 245 -7.72 -7.43 -13.71
CA ARG A 245 -7.76 -8.71 -14.44
C ARG A 245 -6.47 -9.52 -14.25
N ALA A 246 -5.31 -8.86 -14.36
CA ALA A 246 -4.00 -9.48 -14.13
C ALA A 246 -3.86 -9.97 -12.68
N ALA A 247 -4.19 -9.11 -11.71
CA ALA A 247 -4.16 -9.43 -10.29
C ALA A 247 -5.00 -10.66 -9.98
N ARG A 248 -6.27 -10.67 -10.38
CA ARG A 248 -7.17 -11.81 -10.13
C ARG A 248 -6.62 -13.09 -10.73
N ARG A 249 -6.21 -13.07 -12.01
CA ARG A 249 -5.65 -14.24 -12.69
C ARG A 249 -4.40 -14.77 -12.00
N MET A 250 -3.46 -13.88 -11.68
CA MET A 250 -2.18 -14.27 -11.08
C MET A 250 -2.34 -14.72 -9.63
N ILE A 251 -3.12 -14.00 -8.82
CA ILE A 251 -3.36 -14.35 -7.41
C ILE A 251 -4.05 -15.72 -7.32
N ILE A 252 -5.17 -15.90 -8.03
CA ILE A 252 -5.94 -17.14 -7.96
C ILE A 252 -5.16 -18.31 -8.55
N GLY A 253 -4.52 -18.10 -9.71
CA GLY A 253 -3.71 -19.15 -10.34
C GLY A 253 -2.54 -19.58 -9.47
N HIS A 254 -1.86 -18.63 -8.84
CA HIS A 254 -0.72 -18.91 -7.97
C HIS A 254 -1.18 -19.59 -6.66
N TYR A 255 -2.21 -19.06 -5.99
CA TYR A 255 -2.75 -19.65 -4.77
C TYR A 255 -3.18 -21.11 -4.98
N ARG A 256 -3.95 -21.39 -6.03
CA ARG A 256 -4.41 -22.76 -6.34
C ARG A 256 -3.28 -23.72 -6.69
N GLY A 257 -2.19 -23.22 -7.26
CA GLY A 257 -1.00 -24.01 -7.60
C GLY A 257 0.00 -24.20 -6.46
N SER A 258 -0.21 -23.56 -5.31
CA SER A 258 0.70 -23.66 -4.17
C SER A 258 0.17 -24.62 -3.12
N ASP A 259 0.79 -25.79 -2.99
CA ASP A 259 0.46 -26.75 -1.92
C ASP A 259 0.69 -26.17 -0.54
N GLU A 260 1.71 -25.31 -0.38
CA GLU A 260 2.02 -24.67 0.89
C GLU A 260 0.94 -23.71 1.36
N LEU A 261 0.42 -22.85 0.45
CA LEU A 261 -0.67 -21.94 0.78
C LEU A 261 -1.97 -22.70 1.05
N ASN A 262 -2.27 -23.74 0.28
CA ASN A 262 -3.51 -24.52 0.40
C ASN A 262 -3.56 -25.39 1.66
N ARG A 263 -2.41 -25.80 2.21
CA ARG A 263 -2.34 -26.61 3.45
C ARG A 263 -2.51 -25.81 4.73
N ARG A 264 -2.43 -24.48 4.66
CA ARG A 264 -2.43 -23.60 5.83
C ARG A 264 -3.83 -23.10 6.14
N ASP A 265 -4.17 -23.08 7.41
CA ASP A 265 -5.37 -22.42 7.89
C ASP A 265 -5.10 -20.96 8.23
N TYR A 266 -6.08 -20.12 7.98
CA TYR A 266 -6.03 -18.68 8.23
C TYR A 266 -7.21 -18.25 9.08
N ASP A 267 -6.95 -17.50 10.14
CA ASP A 267 -8.01 -16.90 10.96
C ASP A 267 -8.50 -15.59 10.35
N VAL A 268 -7.60 -14.87 9.66
CA VAL A 268 -7.88 -13.59 9.01
C VAL A 268 -7.08 -13.42 7.71
N VAL A 269 -7.67 -12.76 6.72
CA VAL A 269 -7.03 -12.44 5.45
C VAL A 269 -6.96 -10.92 5.25
N PHE A 270 -5.77 -10.42 5.00
CA PHE A 270 -5.51 -9.02 4.64
C PHE A 270 -5.14 -8.95 3.16
N ALA A 271 -6.07 -8.43 2.34
CA ALA A 271 -5.79 -8.20 0.93
C ALA A 271 -5.40 -6.73 0.69
N HIS A 272 -4.43 -6.49 -0.20
CA HIS A 272 -4.09 -5.12 -0.61
C HIS A 272 -5.32 -4.37 -1.08
N SER A 273 -5.55 -3.20 -0.51
CA SER A 273 -6.79 -2.44 -0.65
C SER A 273 -6.75 -1.46 -1.84
N ALA A 274 -6.72 -1.97 -3.07
CA ALA A 274 -6.97 -1.18 -4.27
C ALA A 274 -8.47 -1.14 -4.67
N SER A 275 -9.28 -2.05 -4.10
CA SER A 275 -10.74 -2.13 -4.24
C SER A 275 -11.30 -3.07 -3.17
N LYS A 276 -12.39 -2.67 -2.50
CA LYS A 276 -13.10 -3.52 -1.55
C LYS A 276 -13.67 -4.76 -2.24
N SER A 277 -14.33 -4.55 -3.37
CA SER A 277 -14.95 -5.64 -4.13
C SER A 277 -13.93 -6.68 -4.60
N LEU A 278 -12.73 -6.23 -5.02
CA LEU A 278 -11.66 -7.14 -5.41
C LEU A 278 -11.15 -7.94 -4.22
N ALA A 279 -10.90 -7.29 -3.09
CA ALA A 279 -10.40 -7.96 -1.87
C ALA A 279 -11.39 -9.03 -1.37
N GLU A 280 -12.68 -8.70 -1.30
CA GLU A 280 -13.74 -9.64 -0.90
C GLU A 280 -13.89 -10.79 -1.92
N GLY A 281 -13.85 -10.46 -3.22
CA GLY A 281 -13.92 -11.45 -4.29
C GLY A 281 -12.75 -12.43 -4.26
N LEU A 282 -11.52 -11.94 -4.06
CA LEU A 282 -10.33 -12.77 -3.92
C LEU A 282 -10.43 -13.69 -2.69
N ALA A 283 -10.83 -13.14 -1.54
CA ALA A 283 -11.01 -13.93 -0.32
C ALA A 283 -12.01 -15.08 -0.52
N LYS A 284 -13.13 -14.80 -1.18
CA LYS A 284 -14.12 -15.84 -1.53
C LYS A 284 -13.53 -16.92 -2.43
N GLU A 285 -12.77 -16.54 -3.47
CA GLU A 285 -12.17 -17.49 -4.42
C GLU A 285 -11.08 -18.39 -3.82
N ILE A 286 -10.41 -17.94 -2.75
CA ILE A 286 -9.43 -18.73 -1.98
C ILE A 286 -10.06 -19.46 -0.78
N GLY A 287 -11.39 -19.49 -0.66
CA GLY A 287 -12.09 -20.19 0.42
C GLY A 287 -12.03 -19.47 1.78
N ALA A 288 -11.72 -18.18 1.81
CA ALA A 288 -11.59 -17.36 3.01
C ALA A 288 -12.74 -16.34 3.16
N ASP A 289 -13.94 -16.68 2.65
CA ASP A 289 -15.11 -15.82 2.75
C ASP A 289 -15.43 -15.44 4.20
N GLY A 290 -15.76 -14.17 4.46
CA GLY A 290 -16.00 -13.63 5.80
C GLY A 290 -14.74 -13.40 6.67
N ARG A 291 -13.55 -13.87 6.24
CA ARG A 291 -12.27 -13.66 6.95
C ARG A 291 -11.49 -12.46 6.48
N ALA A 292 -11.88 -11.87 5.33
CA ALA A 292 -11.21 -10.69 4.78
C ALA A 292 -11.43 -9.46 5.66
N VAL A 293 -10.35 -8.70 5.86
CA VAL A 293 -10.39 -7.36 6.43
C VAL A 293 -9.95 -6.38 5.36
N SER A 294 -10.83 -5.44 5.04
CA SER A 294 -10.56 -4.34 4.10
C SER A 294 -10.95 -3.02 4.74
N VAL A 295 -10.09 -2.05 4.68
CA VAL A 295 -10.30 -0.68 5.16
C VAL A 295 -10.42 0.33 4.01
N PHE A 296 -10.46 -0.15 2.78
CA PHE A 296 -10.50 0.66 1.56
C PHE A 296 -11.70 1.61 1.51
N GLU A 297 -12.85 1.18 2.02
CA GLU A 297 -14.08 1.98 2.02
C GLU A 297 -13.91 3.30 2.78
N GLU A 298 -13.12 3.30 3.86
CA GLU A 298 -12.92 4.42 4.76
C GLU A 298 -11.60 5.17 4.51
N PHE A 299 -10.54 4.47 4.13
CA PHE A 299 -9.20 5.05 4.04
C PHE A 299 -8.66 5.17 2.62
N GLY A 300 -9.35 4.57 1.63
CA GLY A 300 -8.88 4.52 0.25
C GLY A 300 -7.70 3.56 0.07
N ASN A 301 -7.00 3.71 -1.05
CA ASN A 301 -5.79 2.95 -1.36
C ASN A 301 -4.56 3.65 -0.75
N THR A 302 -4.06 3.14 0.35
CA THR A 302 -2.86 3.65 1.04
C THR A 302 -1.57 2.95 0.58
N VAL A 303 -1.55 2.42 -0.64
CA VAL A 303 -0.38 1.82 -1.32
C VAL A 303 0.28 0.73 -0.44
N SER A 304 1.58 0.86 -0.12
CA SER A 304 2.30 -0.10 0.74
C SER A 304 1.84 -0.09 2.19
N ALA A 305 1.18 0.97 2.64
CA ALA A 305 0.59 1.07 3.98
C ALA A 305 -0.75 0.33 4.12
N SER A 306 -1.34 -0.23 3.04
CA SER A 306 -2.69 -0.81 3.06
C SER A 306 -2.85 -1.95 4.07
N ILE A 307 -1.95 -2.93 4.04
CA ILE A 307 -2.02 -4.08 4.95
C ILE A 307 -1.73 -3.68 6.40
N PRO A 308 -0.63 -2.97 6.71
CA PRO A 308 -0.37 -2.58 8.09
C PRO A 308 -1.45 -1.65 8.65
N THR A 309 -2.07 -0.77 7.86
CA THR A 309 -3.24 0.03 8.27
C THR A 309 -4.45 -0.87 8.59
N ALA A 310 -4.75 -1.85 7.74
CA ALA A 310 -5.82 -2.80 7.99
C ALA A 310 -5.56 -3.67 9.23
N MET A 311 -4.31 -4.02 9.50
CA MET A 311 -3.92 -4.74 10.72
C MET A 311 -4.14 -3.87 11.96
N CYS A 312 -3.71 -2.61 11.96
CA CYS A 312 -3.95 -1.68 13.08
C CYS A 312 -5.45 -1.54 13.35
N TRP A 313 -6.24 -1.31 12.31
CA TRP A 313 -7.69 -1.25 12.43
C TRP A 313 -8.28 -2.56 13.01
N ALA A 314 -7.83 -3.71 12.53
CA ALA A 314 -8.30 -5.03 12.99
C ALA A 314 -7.94 -5.30 14.46
N ILE A 315 -6.79 -4.83 14.93
CA ILE A 315 -6.38 -4.93 16.34
C ILE A 315 -7.31 -4.08 17.22
N GLU A 316 -7.54 -2.82 16.85
CA GLU A 316 -8.42 -1.90 17.58
C GLU A 316 -9.87 -2.43 17.70
N HIS A 317 -10.34 -3.11 16.63
CA HIS A 317 -11.70 -3.66 16.58
C HIS A 317 -11.79 -5.12 17.02
N GLY A 318 -10.74 -5.68 17.62
CA GLY A 318 -10.71 -7.05 18.14
C GLY A 318 -10.81 -8.17 17.09
N ARG A 319 -10.60 -7.80 15.80
CA ARG A 319 -10.60 -8.73 14.65
C ARG A 319 -9.26 -9.44 14.48
N LEU A 320 -8.17 -8.88 14.99
CA LEU A 320 -6.83 -9.48 15.00
C LEU A 320 -6.33 -9.54 16.44
N LYS A 321 -6.00 -10.75 16.92
CA LYS A 321 -5.50 -11.03 18.28
C LYS A 321 -4.20 -11.81 18.20
N ARG A 322 -3.37 -11.71 19.25
CA ARG A 322 -2.15 -12.51 19.38
C ARG A 322 -2.45 -14.00 19.22
N GLY A 323 -1.58 -14.69 18.47
CA GLY A 323 -1.70 -16.10 18.13
C GLY A 323 -2.55 -16.39 16.89
N MET A 324 -3.27 -15.42 16.33
CA MET A 324 -4.05 -15.62 15.09
C MET A 324 -3.13 -15.73 13.86
N ARG A 325 -3.49 -16.65 12.96
CA ARG A 325 -2.83 -16.89 11.69
C ARG A 325 -3.39 -15.94 10.62
N MET A 326 -2.51 -15.23 9.96
CA MET A 326 -2.85 -14.24 8.95
C MET A 326 -2.37 -14.70 7.58
N LEU A 327 -3.19 -14.46 6.56
CA LEU A 327 -2.75 -14.48 5.17
C LEU A 327 -2.75 -13.04 4.62
N HIS A 328 -1.61 -12.60 4.12
CA HIS A 328 -1.52 -11.39 3.30
C HIS A 328 -1.62 -11.78 1.82
N VAL A 329 -2.40 -11.02 1.05
CA VAL A 329 -2.61 -11.23 -0.39
C VAL A 329 -2.41 -9.90 -1.10
N ILE A 330 -1.37 -9.78 -1.91
CA ILE A 330 -1.00 -8.52 -2.55
C ILE A 330 -0.86 -8.70 -4.06
N GLY A 331 -1.46 -7.78 -4.82
CA GLY A 331 -1.11 -7.50 -6.20
C GLY A 331 -0.46 -6.12 -6.27
N SER A 332 0.66 -5.99 -6.97
CA SER A 332 1.48 -4.78 -7.02
C SER A 332 1.85 -4.43 -8.45
N ALA A 333 2.08 -3.14 -8.71
CA ALA A 333 2.66 -2.69 -9.98
C ALA A 333 3.95 -3.46 -10.30
N GLY A 334 4.18 -3.72 -11.60
CA GLY A 334 5.38 -4.42 -12.00
C GLY A 334 5.22 -5.58 -13.00
N PHE A 335 4.23 -6.48 -13.10
CA PHE A 335 3.24 -6.75 -12.09
C PHE A 335 3.68 -7.92 -11.20
N SER A 336 3.61 -7.73 -9.88
CA SER A 336 3.99 -8.78 -8.92
C SER A 336 2.81 -9.16 -8.03
N VAL A 337 2.76 -10.44 -7.65
CA VAL A 337 1.86 -10.93 -6.60
C VAL A 337 2.69 -11.49 -5.44
N GLY A 338 2.17 -11.33 -4.24
CA GLY A 338 2.81 -11.82 -3.03
C GLY A 338 1.81 -12.38 -2.04
N PHE A 339 2.24 -13.42 -1.35
CA PHE A 339 1.53 -14.03 -0.24
C PHE A 339 2.48 -14.07 0.96
N ALA A 340 1.94 -13.82 2.14
CA ALA A 340 2.65 -14.05 3.38
C ALA A 340 1.72 -14.71 4.40
N HIS A 341 2.16 -15.83 4.95
CA HIS A 341 1.54 -16.46 6.10
C HIS A 341 2.34 -16.09 7.34
N LEU A 342 1.67 -15.53 8.34
CA LEU A 342 2.27 -15.03 9.57
C LEU A 342 1.36 -15.37 10.77
N VAL A 343 1.95 -15.53 11.93
CA VAL A 343 1.24 -15.52 13.22
C VAL A 343 1.44 -14.16 13.86
N TYR A 344 0.32 -13.54 14.31
CA TYR A 344 0.37 -12.21 14.95
C TYR A 344 0.86 -12.25 16.37
#